data_045d2e06fece0e6687165f7a6261f1bd
#
_entry.id   045d2e06fece0e6687165f7a6261f1bd
#
_cell.length_a   1.000
_cell.length_b   1.000
_cell.length_c   1.000
_cell.angle_alpha   90.00
_cell.angle_beta   90.00
_cell.angle_gamma   90.00
#
_symmetry.space_group_name_H-M   'P 1'
#
loop_
_entity.id
_entity.type
_entity.pdbx_description
1 polymer ?
#
loop_
_entity_poly.entity_id
_entity_poly.type
_entity_poly.pdbx_seq_one_letter_code
_entity_poly.pdbx_strand_id
1 'polypeptide(L)'
;MKKIKSIIKKNKYLLTAILFFIAVLCVWEIYVKVNKIQDYVFPALSDVLKSLIDLMNQRTFYKKIGFTCLRILKSMLLSAVLGLVIGLIGGLNKFFRACLKPIIACLKSIPVMAITLVVLIIFEGEETPVVIGFIMAFPITYSQTVFGIENIDKEIIEITKTFKGSFIKKIARVYVPLSTPSFLQGLQVSGGLCIKAVISAEIISFTVNSIGMAMYVAKSNMFTDTPILFAYCFVALFLSFIFDGIIYLLKKALVRW
;
A
#
# COMPACT_ATOMS: atom_id res chain seq x y z
N MET A 1 38.27 4.75 6.72
CA MET A 1 37.88 3.93 7.89
C MET A 1 36.45 4.11 8.38
N LYS A 2 35.90 5.34 8.57
CA LYS A 2 34.51 5.55 9.01
C LYS A 2 33.46 4.93 8.09
N LYS A 3 33.61 5.04 6.76
CA LYS A 3 32.68 4.50 5.75
C LYS A 3 32.64 2.95 5.75
N ILE A 4 33.78 2.29 5.95
CA ILE A 4 33.89 0.82 6.03
C ILE A 4 33.23 0.31 7.31
N LYS A 5 33.46 0.97 8.47
CA LYS A 5 32.80 0.64 9.73
C LYS A 5 31.28 0.81 9.67
N SER A 6 30.78 1.81 8.95
CA SER A 6 29.33 1.99 8.76
C SER A 6 28.70 0.91 7.89
N ILE A 7 29.39 0.46 6.84
CA ILE A 7 28.94 -0.63 5.96
C ILE A 7 28.90 -1.96 6.72
N ILE A 8 29.94 -2.26 7.48
CA ILE A 8 30.02 -3.49 8.32
C ILE A 8 28.91 -3.45 9.39
N LYS A 9 28.68 -2.30 10.02
CA LYS A 9 27.63 -2.13 11.04
C LYS A 9 26.23 -2.28 10.42
N LYS A 10 26.00 -1.73 9.22
CA LYS A 10 24.73 -1.84 8.48
C LYS A 10 24.44 -3.30 8.07
N ASN A 11 25.47 -4.02 7.59
CA ASN A 11 25.34 -5.46 7.24
C ASN A 11 25.07 -6.32 8.50
N LYS A 12 25.67 -5.98 9.64
CA LYS A 12 25.43 -6.70 10.90
C LYS A 12 23.97 -6.57 11.34
N TYR A 13 23.38 -5.36 11.30
CA TYR A 13 21.98 -5.17 11.65
C TYR A 13 21.02 -5.86 10.68
N LEU A 14 21.35 -5.84 9.38
CA LEU A 14 20.55 -6.55 8.38
C LEU A 14 20.59 -8.08 8.64
N LEU A 15 21.77 -8.62 8.89
CA LEU A 15 21.94 -10.04 9.21
C LEU A 15 21.17 -10.42 10.50
N THR A 16 21.28 -9.60 11.54
CA THR A 16 20.53 -9.81 12.80
C THR A 16 19.02 -9.78 12.56
N ALA A 17 18.52 -8.84 11.74
CA ALA A 17 17.09 -8.76 11.40
C ALA A 17 16.61 -10.00 10.63
N ILE A 18 17.41 -10.48 9.67
CA ILE A 18 17.12 -11.72 8.93
C ILE A 18 17.10 -12.94 9.86
N LEU A 19 18.11 -13.07 10.71
CA LEU A 19 18.18 -14.17 11.68
C LEU A 19 16.99 -14.15 12.65
N PHE A 20 16.61 -12.97 13.13
CA PHE A 20 15.43 -12.80 14.00
C PHE A 20 14.15 -13.21 13.28
N PHE A 21 13.98 -12.79 12.02
CA PHE A 21 12.82 -13.17 11.22
C PHE A 21 12.75 -14.69 10.98
N ILE A 22 13.89 -15.32 10.65
CA ILE A 22 13.98 -16.79 10.51
C ILE A 22 13.64 -17.47 11.85
N ALA A 23 14.15 -16.96 12.96
CA ALA A 23 13.85 -17.51 14.28
C ALA A 23 12.34 -17.46 14.59
N VAL A 24 11.65 -16.39 14.25
CA VAL A 24 10.19 -16.27 14.41
C VAL A 24 9.46 -17.34 13.56
N LEU A 25 9.89 -17.54 12.31
CA LEU A 25 9.31 -18.58 11.45
C LEU A 25 9.57 -19.99 11.97
N CYS A 26 10.76 -20.24 12.51
CA CYS A 26 11.08 -21.53 13.15
C CYS A 26 10.24 -21.78 14.42
N VAL A 27 10.04 -20.73 15.24
CA VAL A 27 9.16 -20.82 16.42
C VAL A 27 7.73 -21.15 16.00
N TRP A 28 7.20 -20.52 14.94
CA TRP A 28 5.89 -20.86 14.40
C TRP A 28 5.80 -22.34 14.02
N GLU A 29 6.73 -22.81 13.20
CA GLU A 29 6.76 -24.22 12.75
C GLU A 29 6.83 -25.20 13.90
N ILE A 30 7.77 -24.97 14.86
CA ILE A 30 7.96 -25.83 16.02
C ILE A 30 6.71 -25.82 16.92
N TYR A 31 6.15 -24.64 17.18
CA TYR A 31 4.97 -24.50 18.03
C TYR A 31 3.77 -25.30 17.50
N VAL A 32 3.49 -25.21 16.19
CA VAL A 32 2.39 -25.95 15.57
C VAL A 32 2.63 -27.47 15.66
N LYS A 33 3.82 -27.93 15.33
CA LYS A 33 4.15 -29.37 15.32
C LYS A 33 4.21 -29.98 16.69
N VAL A 34 4.80 -29.31 17.67
CA VAL A 34 4.90 -29.81 19.06
C VAL A 34 3.54 -29.92 19.71
N ASN A 35 2.67 -28.91 19.52
CA ASN A 35 1.33 -28.91 20.09
C ASN A 35 0.32 -29.72 19.26
N LYS A 36 0.74 -30.33 18.14
CA LYS A 36 -0.13 -31.11 17.24
C LYS A 36 -1.38 -30.34 16.84
N ILE A 37 -1.22 -29.03 16.56
CA ILE A 37 -2.32 -28.18 16.16
C ILE A 37 -2.79 -28.64 14.78
N GLN A 38 -4.10 -28.78 14.63
CA GLN A 38 -4.70 -29.25 13.37
C GLN A 38 -4.58 -28.16 12.32
N ASP A 39 -4.24 -28.55 11.08
CA ASP A 39 -3.93 -27.64 9.98
C ASP A 39 -5.09 -26.69 9.62
N TYR A 40 -6.31 -27.12 9.89
CA TYR A 40 -7.50 -26.27 9.66
C TYR A 40 -7.66 -25.17 10.72
N VAL A 41 -7.02 -25.27 11.89
CA VAL A 41 -7.02 -24.22 12.92
C VAL A 41 -5.88 -23.25 12.68
N PHE A 42 -4.65 -23.77 12.59
CA PHE A 42 -3.44 -22.98 12.38
C PHE A 42 -2.37 -23.85 11.71
N PRO A 43 -2.17 -23.72 10.38
CA PRO A 43 -1.31 -24.60 9.62
C PRO A 43 0.17 -24.39 9.95
N ALA A 44 0.98 -25.43 9.81
CA ALA A 44 2.41 -25.31 9.89
C ALA A 44 2.95 -24.53 8.69
N LEU A 45 4.08 -23.83 8.87
CA LEU A 45 4.71 -23.05 7.79
C LEU A 45 5.05 -23.94 6.60
N SER A 46 5.51 -25.18 6.86
CA SER A 46 5.79 -26.17 5.81
C SER A 46 4.59 -26.46 4.91
N ASP A 47 3.38 -26.54 5.48
CA ASP A 47 2.16 -26.85 4.73
C ASP A 47 1.68 -25.60 3.93
N VAL A 48 1.87 -24.42 4.49
CA VAL A 48 1.62 -23.16 3.79
C VAL A 48 2.57 -23.00 2.59
N LEU A 49 3.87 -23.30 2.75
CA LEU A 49 4.84 -23.22 1.66
C LEU A 49 4.56 -24.26 0.57
N LYS A 50 4.19 -25.49 0.96
CA LYS A 50 3.76 -26.51 0.01
C LYS A 50 2.54 -26.05 -0.80
N SER A 51 1.51 -25.57 -0.12
CA SER A 51 0.31 -25.02 -0.78
C SER A 51 0.65 -23.85 -1.72
N LEU A 52 1.59 -22.99 -1.33
CA LEU A 52 2.05 -21.89 -2.18
C LEU A 52 2.73 -22.43 -3.46
N ILE A 53 3.57 -23.43 -3.36
CA ILE A 53 4.24 -24.06 -4.52
C ILE A 53 3.19 -24.72 -5.43
N ASP A 54 2.21 -25.42 -4.86
CA ASP A 54 1.14 -26.05 -5.61
C ASP A 54 0.27 -25.02 -6.36
N LEU A 55 -0.01 -23.88 -5.73
CA LEU A 55 -0.70 -22.75 -6.35
C LEU A 55 0.11 -22.15 -7.50
N MET A 56 1.42 -22.00 -7.34
CA MET A 56 2.31 -21.43 -8.39
C MET A 56 2.33 -22.29 -9.67
N ASN A 57 2.01 -23.57 -9.59
CA ASN A 57 1.88 -24.45 -10.74
C ASN A 57 0.56 -24.28 -11.50
N GLN A 58 -0.40 -23.48 -10.96
CA GLN A 58 -1.72 -23.26 -11.55
C GLN A 58 -1.76 -21.94 -12.33
N ARG A 59 -2.19 -21.98 -13.58
CA ARG A 59 -2.36 -20.77 -14.41
C ARG A 59 -3.39 -19.78 -13.83
N THR A 60 -4.39 -20.28 -13.14
CA THR A 60 -5.44 -19.49 -12.48
C THR A 60 -4.89 -18.63 -11.34
N PHE A 61 -3.83 -19.06 -10.67
CA PHE A 61 -3.15 -18.32 -9.63
C PHE A 61 -2.62 -16.97 -10.14
N TYR A 62 -1.87 -16.98 -11.23
CA TYR A 62 -1.31 -15.76 -11.82
C TYR A 62 -2.40 -14.84 -12.37
N LYS A 63 -3.49 -15.41 -12.90
CA LYS A 63 -4.65 -14.63 -13.36
C LYS A 63 -5.29 -13.86 -12.21
N LYS A 64 -5.50 -14.48 -11.06
CA LYS A 64 -6.03 -13.83 -9.84
C LYS A 64 -5.13 -12.70 -9.35
N ILE A 65 -3.82 -12.95 -9.27
CA ILE A 65 -2.84 -11.92 -8.89
C ILE A 65 -2.87 -10.75 -9.86
N GLY A 66 -2.89 -11.02 -11.17
CA GLY A 66 -2.91 -9.99 -12.21
C GLY A 66 -4.12 -9.07 -12.11
N PHE A 67 -5.31 -9.60 -11.91
CA PHE A 67 -6.53 -8.78 -11.76
C PHE A 67 -6.52 -7.96 -10.46
N THR A 68 -6.10 -8.56 -9.33
CA THR A 68 -5.95 -7.80 -8.08
C THR A 68 -4.89 -6.69 -8.23
N CYS A 69 -3.74 -6.96 -8.86
CA CYS A 69 -2.73 -5.94 -9.15
C CYS A 69 -3.27 -4.81 -10.03
N LEU A 70 -4.08 -5.11 -11.04
CA LEU A 70 -4.72 -4.08 -11.88
C LEU A 70 -5.67 -3.19 -11.08
N ARG A 71 -6.45 -3.75 -10.15
CA ARG A 71 -7.34 -2.98 -9.28
C ARG A 71 -6.54 -2.07 -8.33
N ILE A 72 -5.49 -2.62 -7.71
CA ILE A 72 -4.57 -1.84 -6.86
C ILE A 72 -3.94 -0.69 -7.66
N LEU A 73 -3.45 -0.97 -8.87
CA LEU A 73 -2.84 0.04 -9.74
C LEU A 73 -3.83 1.16 -10.11
N LYS A 74 -5.06 0.81 -10.50
CA LYS A 74 -6.13 1.79 -10.79
C LYS A 74 -6.41 2.68 -9.58
N SER A 75 -6.59 2.09 -8.39
CA SER A 75 -6.81 2.81 -7.12
C SER A 75 -5.67 3.76 -6.80
N MET A 76 -4.44 3.29 -6.94
CA MET A 76 -3.24 4.08 -6.64
C MET A 76 -3.02 5.20 -7.65
N LEU A 77 -3.29 4.98 -8.94
CA LEU A 77 -3.20 6.03 -9.96
C LEU A 77 -4.24 7.13 -9.71
N LEU A 78 -5.48 6.76 -9.41
CA LEU A 78 -6.52 7.74 -9.03
C LEU A 78 -6.10 8.54 -7.79
N SER A 79 -5.61 7.84 -6.76
CA SER A 79 -5.13 8.47 -5.53
C SER A 79 -3.90 9.37 -5.77
N ALA A 80 -2.97 8.96 -6.63
CA ALA A 80 -1.79 9.73 -6.96
C ALA A 80 -2.17 11.04 -7.71
N VAL A 81 -3.00 10.93 -8.74
CA VAL A 81 -3.40 12.08 -9.55
C VAL A 81 -4.24 13.06 -8.72
N LEU A 82 -5.31 12.59 -8.10
CA LEU A 82 -6.19 13.45 -7.30
C LEU A 82 -5.51 13.94 -6.02
N GLY A 83 -4.72 13.10 -5.36
CA GLY A 83 -3.94 13.47 -4.18
C GLY A 83 -2.89 14.54 -4.47
N LEU A 84 -2.24 14.48 -5.64
CA LEU A 84 -1.30 15.52 -6.07
C LEU A 84 -2.06 16.81 -6.42
N VAL A 85 -3.06 16.75 -7.30
CA VAL A 85 -3.76 17.96 -7.80
C VAL A 85 -4.50 18.67 -6.66
N ILE A 86 -5.34 17.94 -5.91
CA ILE A 86 -6.12 18.51 -4.80
C ILE A 86 -5.18 18.90 -3.65
N GLY A 87 -4.11 18.12 -3.42
CA GLY A 87 -3.08 18.42 -2.43
C GLY A 87 -2.27 19.67 -2.74
N LEU A 88 -1.95 19.93 -4.02
CA LEU A 88 -1.34 21.19 -4.47
C LEU A 88 -2.27 22.38 -4.18
N ILE A 89 -3.55 22.26 -4.52
CA ILE A 89 -4.52 23.34 -4.25
C ILE A 89 -4.63 23.57 -2.73
N GLY A 90 -4.76 22.51 -1.94
CA GLY A 90 -4.84 22.59 -0.47
C GLY A 90 -3.58 23.12 0.20
N GLY A 91 -2.40 22.79 -0.34
CA GLY A 91 -1.11 23.31 0.15
C GLY A 91 -0.92 24.80 -0.12
N LEU A 92 -1.40 25.27 -1.27
CA LEU A 92 -1.27 26.67 -1.69
C LEU A 92 -2.42 27.57 -1.16
N ASN A 93 -3.58 27.01 -0.86
CA ASN A 93 -4.75 27.75 -0.42
C ASN A 93 -5.26 27.27 0.95
N LYS A 94 -5.04 28.09 1.99
CA LYS A 94 -5.44 27.80 3.37
C LYS A 94 -6.95 27.64 3.55
N PHE A 95 -7.76 28.42 2.82
CA PHE A 95 -9.22 28.34 2.89
C PHE A 95 -9.70 26.99 2.32
N PHE A 96 -9.26 26.64 1.13
CA PHE A 96 -9.61 25.35 0.49
C PHE A 96 -9.21 24.17 1.38
N ARG A 97 -8.03 24.24 1.97
CA ARG A 97 -7.57 23.22 2.93
C ARG A 97 -8.46 23.12 4.16
N ALA A 98 -8.88 24.26 4.73
CA ALA A 98 -9.77 24.27 5.89
C ALA A 98 -11.14 23.63 5.57
N CYS A 99 -11.68 23.88 4.38
CA CYS A 99 -12.91 23.25 3.89
C CYS A 99 -12.78 21.73 3.71
N LEU A 100 -11.62 21.24 3.21
CA LEU A 100 -11.39 19.81 3.02
C LEU A 100 -11.02 19.06 4.29
N LYS A 101 -10.51 19.74 5.31
CA LYS A 101 -10.05 19.11 6.55
C LYS A 101 -11.08 18.15 7.17
N PRO A 102 -12.37 18.52 7.36
CA PRO A 102 -13.36 17.60 7.92
C PRO A 102 -13.61 16.38 7.01
N ILE A 103 -13.65 16.58 5.69
CA ILE A 103 -13.88 15.49 4.72
C ILE A 103 -12.74 14.47 4.79
N ILE A 104 -11.49 14.95 4.77
CA ILE A 104 -10.30 14.10 4.88
C ILE A 104 -10.26 13.37 6.23
N ALA A 105 -10.67 14.02 7.31
CA ALA A 105 -10.76 13.39 8.63
C ALA A 105 -11.81 12.28 8.65
N CYS A 106 -12.99 12.51 8.10
CA CYS A 106 -14.03 11.49 7.95
C CYS A 106 -13.52 10.28 7.16
N LEU A 107 -12.93 10.49 5.97
CA LEU A 107 -12.41 9.41 5.14
C LEU A 107 -11.36 8.55 5.86
N LYS A 108 -10.51 9.15 6.72
CA LYS A 108 -9.50 8.43 7.51
C LYS A 108 -10.11 7.62 8.66
N SER A 109 -11.27 8.00 9.14
CA SER A 109 -11.90 7.40 10.34
C SER A 109 -12.92 6.31 10.01
N ILE A 110 -13.38 6.21 8.77
CA ILE A 110 -14.40 5.24 8.39
C ILE A 110 -13.80 3.81 8.39
N PRO A 111 -14.42 2.85 9.07
CA PRO A 111 -14.01 1.46 9.01
C PRO A 111 -14.11 0.91 7.57
N VAL A 112 -13.04 0.28 7.08
CA VAL A 112 -12.97 -0.23 5.68
C VAL A 112 -14.15 -1.17 5.37
N MET A 113 -14.50 -2.07 6.27
CA MET A 113 -15.60 -3.03 6.05
C MET A 113 -16.96 -2.30 5.90
N ALA A 114 -17.22 -1.31 6.74
CA ALA A 114 -18.49 -0.57 6.70
C ALA A 114 -18.64 0.21 5.38
N ILE A 115 -17.60 0.94 4.98
CA ILE A 115 -17.65 1.71 3.72
C ILE A 115 -17.72 0.77 2.50
N THR A 116 -17.12 -0.42 2.56
CA THR A 116 -17.18 -1.38 1.46
C THR A 116 -18.62 -1.82 1.19
N LEU A 117 -19.41 -2.08 2.24
CA LEU A 117 -20.82 -2.46 2.08
C LEU A 117 -21.64 -1.33 1.44
N VAL A 118 -21.38 -0.08 1.82
CA VAL A 118 -22.06 1.08 1.22
C VAL A 118 -21.68 1.25 -0.24
N VAL A 119 -20.38 1.15 -0.55
CA VAL A 119 -19.87 1.28 -1.93
C VAL A 119 -20.38 0.15 -2.82
N LEU A 120 -20.53 -1.06 -2.28
CA LEU A 120 -21.06 -2.22 -3.02
C LEU A 120 -22.52 -2.02 -3.47
N ILE A 121 -23.30 -1.22 -2.75
CA ILE A 121 -24.68 -0.88 -3.17
C ILE A 121 -24.69 0.07 -4.37
N ILE A 122 -23.65 0.92 -4.49
CA ILE A 122 -23.58 1.96 -5.52
C ILE A 122 -22.81 1.48 -6.74
N PHE A 123 -21.72 0.73 -6.52
CA PHE A 123 -20.78 0.23 -7.53
C PHE A 123 -20.82 -1.29 -7.53
N GLU A 124 -21.17 -1.89 -8.66
CA GLU A 124 -21.24 -3.34 -8.77
C GLU A 124 -19.86 -4.01 -8.81
N GLY A 125 -19.78 -5.18 -8.16
CA GLY A 125 -18.74 -6.22 -8.21
C GLY A 125 -17.29 -5.76 -8.46
N GLU A 126 -16.92 -5.59 -9.70
CA GLU A 126 -15.54 -5.35 -10.16
C GLU A 126 -15.00 -3.96 -9.79
N GLU A 127 -15.85 -2.94 -9.63
CA GLU A 127 -15.45 -1.56 -9.36
C GLU A 127 -15.30 -1.28 -7.87
N THR A 128 -16.07 -1.95 -7.03
CA THR A 128 -16.05 -1.78 -5.57
C THR A 128 -14.63 -1.81 -4.99
N PRO A 129 -13.75 -2.81 -5.27
CA PRO A 129 -12.40 -2.84 -4.72
C PRO A 129 -11.54 -1.65 -5.17
N VAL A 130 -11.74 -1.17 -6.41
CA VAL A 130 -11.01 -0.01 -6.93
C VAL A 130 -11.39 1.26 -6.18
N VAL A 131 -12.68 1.48 -5.97
CA VAL A 131 -13.20 2.65 -5.23
C VAL A 131 -12.75 2.61 -3.77
N ILE A 132 -12.80 1.46 -3.12
CA ILE A 132 -12.35 1.31 -1.74
C ILE A 132 -10.84 1.55 -1.61
N GLY A 133 -10.03 0.97 -2.51
CA GLY A 133 -8.60 1.23 -2.54
C GLY A 133 -8.28 2.72 -2.70
N PHE A 134 -9.01 3.43 -3.57
CA PHE A 134 -8.90 4.87 -3.74
C PHE A 134 -9.29 5.64 -2.46
N ILE A 135 -10.44 5.35 -1.86
CA ILE A 135 -10.93 6.02 -0.63
C ILE A 135 -9.90 5.90 0.50
N MET A 136 -9.23 4.75 0.62
CA MET A 136 -8.24 4.52 1.67
C MET A 136 -6.89 5.20 1.35
N ALA A 137 -6.48 5.28 0.09
CA ALA A 137 -5.20 5.83 -0.30
C ALA A 137 -5.22 7.37 -0.45
N PHE A 138 -6.28 7.93 -1.00
CA PHE A 138 -6.41 9.35 -1.33
C PHE A 138 -6.17 10.31 -0.15
N PRO A 139 -6.75 10.10 1.04
CA PRO A 139 -6.56 11.03 2.16
C PRO A 139 -5.11 11.14 2.63
N ILE A 140 -4.34 10.06 2.44
CA ILE A 140 -2.92 10.00 2.84
C ILE A 140 -2.08 10.74 1.81
N THR A 141 -2.25 10.43 0.51
CA THR A 141 -1.54 11.10 -0.58
C THR A 141 -1.82 12.60 -0.60
N TYR A 142 -3.08 13.01 -0.44
CA TYR A 142 -3.47 14.41 -0.26
C TYR A 142 -2.73 15.07 0.91
N SER A 143 -2.80 14.46 2.10
CA SER A 143 -2.19 15.04 3.31
C SER A 143 -0.68 15.18 3.20
N GLN A 144 0.00 14.21 2.58
CA GLN A 144 1.45 14.25 2.38
C GLN A 144 1.86 15.28 1.31
N THR A 145 1.02 15.47 0.28
CA THR A 145 1.25 16.53 -0.70
C THR A 145 1.12 17.91 -0.06
N VAL A 146 0.06 18.15 0.72
CA VAL A 146 -0.12 19.39 1.48
C VAL A 146 1.06 19.62 2.41
N PHE A 147 1.45 18.61 3.18
CA PHE A 147 2.60 18.68 4.08
C PHE A 147 3.89 19.06 3.34
N GLY A 148 4.15 18.45 2.18
CA GLY A 148 5.33 18.75 1.37
C GLY A 148 5.37 20.22 0.92
N ILE A 149 4.23 20.81 0.60
CA ILE A 149 4.16 22.22 0.17
C ILE A 149 4.32 23.18 1.36
N GLU A 150 3.71 22.86 2.50
CA GLU A 150 3.81 23.70 3.70
C GLU A 150 5.22 23.76 4.29
N ASN A 151 6.01 22.72 4.08
CA ASN A 151 7.38 22.61 4.58
C ASN A 151 8.44 23.05 3.56
N ILE A 152 8.07 23.74 2.47
CA ILE A 152 9.04 24.39 1.59
C ILE A 152 9.63 25.58 2.33
N ASP A 153 10.97 25.71 2.27
CA ASP A 153 11.69 26.80 2.93
C ASP A 153 11.17 28.18 2.47
N LYS A 154 10.92 29.03 3.47
CA LYS A 154 10.39 30.39 3.24
C LYS A 154 11.28 31.23 2.33
N GLU A 155 12.60 31.06 2.43
CA GLU A 155 13.58 31.75 1.58
C GLU A 155 13.35 31.39 0.10
N ILE A 156 13.11 30.10 -0.21
CA ILE A 156 12.81 29.65 -1.58
C ILE A 156 11.50 30.28 -2.07
N ILE A 157 10.48 30.35 -1.20
CA ILE A 157 9.20 30.99 -1.54
C ILE A 157 9.39 32.49 -1.83
N GLU A 158 10.21 33.20 -1.04
CA GLU A 158 10.49 34.61 -1.23
C GLU A 158 11.25 34.87 -2.55
N ILE A 159 12.29 34.08 -2.83
CA ILE A 159 12.99 34.12 -4.10
C ILE A 159 12.02 33.88 -5.26
N THR A 160 11.09 32.92 -5.10
CA THR A 160 10.10 32.60 -6.14
C THR A 160 9.13 33.78 -6.41
N LYS A 161 8.86 34.64 -5.41
CA LYS A 161 8.03 35.84 -5.60
C LYS A 161 8.72 36.90 -6.46
N THR A 162 10.03 37.03 -6.36
CA THR A 162 10.82 38.00 -7.16
C THR A 162 10.92 37.60 -8.63
N PHE A 163 10.81 36.32 -8.96
CA PHE A 163 10.78 35.86 -10.34
C PHE A 163 9.46 36.25 -11.04
N LYS A 164 9.54 37.03 -12.11
CA LYS A 164 8.44 37.42 -13.01
C LYS A 164 8.02 36.23 -13.89
N GLY A 165 7.44 35.19 -13.30
CA GLY A 165 6.92 33.99 -14.01
C GLY A 165 5.44 33.79 -13.79
N SER A 166 4.74 33.14 -14.75
CA SER A 166 3.32 32.78 -14.55
C SER A 166 3.18 31.82 -13.38
N PHE A 167 2.03 31.87 -12.69
CA PHE A 167 1.72 31.02 -11.54
C PHE A 167 1.88 29.52 -11.85
N ILE A 168 1.45 29.08 -13.04
CA ILE A 168 1.60 27.69 -13.51
C ILE A 168 3.08 27.28 -13.60
N LYS A 169 3.95 28.17 -14.09
CA LYS A 169 5.41 27.91 -14.14
C LYS A 169 6.01 27.76 -12.73
N LYS A 170 5.53 28.55 -11.75
CA LYS A 170 5.96 28.43 -10.35
C LYS A 170 5.50 27.09 -9.75
N ILE A 171 4.28 26.66 -10.02
CA ILE A 171 3.78 25.32 -9.58
C ILE A 171 4.67 24.22 -10.16
N ALA A 172 4.85 24.19 -11.48
CA ALA A 172 5.55 23.09 -12.15
C ALA A 172 7.06 23.04 -11.85
N ARG A 173 7.72 24.18 -11.62
CA ARG A 173 9.19 24.24 -11.44
C ARG A 173 9.64 24.34 -9.99
N VAL A 174 8.76 24.73 -9.07
CA VAL A 174 9.12 24.91 -7.65
C VAL A 174 8.27 24.03 -6.75
N TYR A 175 6.96 24.24 -6.72
CA TYR A 175 6.10 23.53 -5.75
C TYR A 175 6.03 22.02 -5.99
N VAL A 176 5.84 21.58 -7.25
CA VAL A 176 5.79 20.15 -7.57
C VAL A 176 7.12 19.45 -7.27
N PRO A 177 8.28 19.90 -7.78
CA PRO A 177 9.55 19.23 -7.48
C PRO A 177 9.86 19.19 -5.98
N LEU A 178 9.69 20.29 -5.25
CA LEU A 178 9.99 20.35 -3.82
C LEU A 178 9.03 19.56 -2.93
N SER A 179 7.77 19.39 -3.35
CA SER A 179 6.81 18.52 -2.65
C SER A 179 6.91 17.05 -3.03
N THR A 180 7.58 16.70 -4.13
CA THR A 180 7.72 15.32 -4.64
C THR A 180 8.22 14.32 -3.59
N PRO A 181 9.23 14.61 -2.74
CA PRO A 181 9.68 13.65 -1.72
C PRO A 181 8.58 13.27 -0.75
N SER A 182 7.79 14.24 -0.26
CA SER A 182 6.67 14.02 0.65
C SER A 182 5.51 13.31 -0.04
N PHE A 183 5.20 13.68 -1.29
CA PHE A 183 4.19 12.99 -2.11
C PHE A 183 4.53 11.51 -2.31
N LEU A 184 5.78 11.19 -2.68
CA LEU A 184 6.23 9.81 -2.85
C LEU A 184 6.17 9.03 -1.52
N GLN A 185 6.47 9.68 -0.41
CA GLN A 185 6.27 9.10 0.91
C GLN A 185 4.78 8.81 1.19
N GLY A 186 3.90 9.71 0.76
CA GLY A 186 2.45 9.50 0.80
C GLY A 186 2.02 8.28 0.00
N LEU A 187 2.50 8.13 -1.22
CA LEU A 187 2.24 6.96 -2.06
C LEU A 187 2.76 5.67 -1.43
N GLN A 188 3.92 5.68 -0.82
CA GLN A 188 4.47 4.51 -0.13
C GLN A 188 3.58 4.07 1.03
N VAL A 189 3.23 4.99 1.93
CA VAL A 189 2.38 4.68 3.10
C VAL A 189 0.97 4.26 2.66
N SER A 190 0.38 4.96 1.70
CA SER A 190 -0.97 4.66 1.21
C SER A 190 -1.04 3.36 0.41
N GLY A 191 0.05 2.94 -0.23
CA GLY A 191 0.10 1.71 -1.02
C GLY A 191 -0.15 0.45 -0.20
N GLY A 192 0.50 0.32 0.95
CA GLY A 192 0.26 -0.80 1.85
C GLY A 192 -1.17 -0.85 2.38
N LEU A 193 -1.81 0.30 2.63
CA LEU A 193 -3.23 0.38 3.01
C LEU A 193 -4.15 0.08 1.83
N CYS A 194 -3.84 0.58 0.64
CA CYS A 194 -4.59 0.31 -0.58
C CYS A 194 -4.64 -1.19 -0.89
N ILE A 195 -3.51 -1.90 -0.82
CA ILE A 195 -3.44 -3.34 -1.08
C ILE A 195 -4.35 -4.10 -0.13
N LYS A 196 -4.28 -3.81 1.18
CA LYS A 196 -5.14 -4.43 2.19
C LYS A 196 -6.62 -4.13 1.94
N ALA A 197 -6.94 -2.87 1.62
CA ALA A 197 -8.30 -2.42 1.37
C ALA A 197 -8.90 -3.07 0.12
N VAL A 198 -8.15 -3.15 -0.98
CA VAL A 198 -8.58 -3.81 -2.21
C VAL A 198 -8.87 -5.28 -1.97
N ILE A 199 -7.94 -6.03 -1.33
CA ILE A 199 -8.14 -7.46 -1.06
C ILE A 199 -9.33 -7.67 -0.11
N SER A 200 -9.49 -6.84 0.92
CA SER A 200 -10.65 -6.92 1.82
C SER A 200 -11.97 -6.64 1.10
N ALA A 201 -11.98 -5.65 0.19
CA ALA A 201 -13.14 -5.33 -0.62
C ALA A 201 -13.47 -6.46 -1.61
N GLU A 202 -12.47 -7.11 -2.23
CA GLU A 202 -12.66 -8.28 -3.09
C GLU A 202 -13.34 -9.45 -2.37
N ILE A 203 -13.04 -9.65 -1.09
CA ILE A 203 -13.68 -10.67 -0.25
C ILE A 203 -15.17 -10.33 -0.05
N ILE A 204 -15.48 -9.06 0.27
CA ILE A 204 -16.84 -8.64 0.61
C ILE A 204 -17.73 -8.53 -0.63
N SER A 205 -17.16 -8.07 -1.76
CA SER A 205 -17.87 -7.91 -3.03
C SER A 205 -17.93 -9.19 -3.88
N PHE A 206 -17.35 -10.29 -3.39
CA PHE A 206 -17.28 -11.57 -4.12
C PHE A 206 -16.69 -11.41 -5.54
N THR A 207 -15.71 -10.53 -5.68
CA THR A 207 -15.13 -10.17 -6.97
C THR A 207 -14.43 -11.37 -7.63
N VAL A 208 -14.89 -11.77 -8.78
CA VAL A 208 -14.37 -12.94 -9.50
C VAL A 208 -12.92 -12.74 -9.94
N ASN A 209 -12.15 -13.84 -10.04
CA ASN A 209 -10.73 -13.80 -10.44
C ASN A 209 -9.89 -12.84 -9.59
N SER A 210 -9.99 -12.94 -8.27
CA SER A 210 -9.24 -12.10 -7.34
C SER A 210 -8.52 -12.93 -6.27
N ILE A 211 -7.52 -12.31 -5.63
CA ILE A 211 -6.89 -12.88 -4.43
C ILE A 211 -7.92 -12.96 -3.30
N GLY A 212 -8.72 -11.91 -3.11
CA GLY A 212 -9.75 -11.88 -2.07
C GLY A 212 -10.78 -13.00 -2.21
N MET A 213 -11.28 -13.26 -3.43
CA MET A 213 -12.19 -14.37 -3.67
C MET A 213 -11.54 -15.73 -3.43
N ALA A 214 -10.27 -15.89 -3.80
CA ALA A 214 -9.54 -17.12 -3.52
C ALA A 214 -9.37 -17.36 -2.01
N MET A 215 -9.11 -16.31 -1.23
CA MET A 215 -9.05 -16.37 0.24
C MET A 215 -10.43 -16.71 0.84
N TYR A 216 -11.51 -16.13 0.29
CA TYR A 216 -12.87 -16.44 0.74
C TYR A 216 -13.22 -17.91 0.49
N VAL A 217 -12.91 -18.45 -0.70
CA VAL A 217 -13.16 -19.86 -1.03
C VAL A 217 -12.34 -20.78 -0.11
N ALA A 218 -11.06 -20.49 0.10
CA ALA A 218 -10.22 -21.27 1.01
C ALA A 218 -10.74 -21.24 2.46
N LYS A 219 -11.24 -20.08 2.93
CA LYS A 219 -11.87 -19.95 4.24
C LYS A 219 -13.17 -20.75 4.32
N SER A 220 -13.96 -20.80 3.25
CA SER A 220 -15.22 -21.57 3.22
C SER A 220 -14.95 -23.08 3.29
N ASN A 221 -13.82 -23.53 2.78
CA ASN A 221 -13.34 -24.92 2.83
C ASN A 221 -12.28 -25.11 3.93
N MET A 222 -12.45 -24.48 5.10
CA MET A 222 -11.38 -24.36 6.10
C MET A 222 -10.81 -25.70 6.58
N PHE A 223 -11.58 -26.80 6.54
CA PHE A 223 -11.08 -28.11 6.98
C PHE A 223 -9.98 -28.68 6.06
N THR A 224 -9.88 -28.21 4.82
CA THR A 224 -8.91 -28.70 3.84
C THR A 224 -7.97 -27.62 3.34
N ASP A 225 -8.46 -26.37 3.24
CA ASP A 225 -7.82 -25.32 2.45
C ASP A 225 -7.25 -24.16 3.30
N THR A 226 -7.22 -24.29 4.64
CA THR A 226 -6.61 -23.25 5.49
C THR A 226 -5.15 -22.95 5.13
N PRO A 227 -4.27 -23.91 4.79
CA PRO A 227 -2.93 -23.59 4.30
C PRO A 227 -2.93 -22.73 3.04
N ILE A 228 -3.92 -22.88 2.13
CA ILE A 228 -4.11 -22.07 0.93
C ILE A 228 -4.47 -20.62 1.30
N LEU A 229 -5.32 -20.42 2.30
CA LEU A 229 -5.64 -19.09 2.81
C LEU A 229 -4.40 -18.35 3.28
N PHE A 230 -3.56 -19.01 4.08
CA PHE A 230 -2.27 -18.45 4.54
C PHE A 230 -1.29 -18.20 3.39
N ALA A 231 -1.25 -19.09 2.39
CA ALA A 231 -0.44 -18.89 1.18
C ALA A 231 -0.82 -17.60 0.44
N TYR A 232 -2.12 -17.30 0.27
CA TYR A 232 -2.55 -16.02 -0.30
C TYR A 232 -2.23 -14.82 0.59
N CYS A 233 -2.20 -14.96 1.92
CA CYS A 233 -1.69 -13.90 2.81
C CYS A 233 -0.20 -13.60 2.52
N PHE A 234 0.63 -14.63 2.31
CA PHE A 234 2.02 -14.42 1.89
C PHE A 234 2.11 -13.72 0.52
N VAL A 235 1.26 -14.09 -0.44
CA VAL A 235 1.20 -13.39 -1.74
C VAL A 235 0.89 -11.90 -1.54
N ALA A 236 -0.09 -11.55 -0.69
CA ALA A 236 -0.43 -10.16 -0.40
C ALA A 236 0.72 -9.40 0.27
N LEU A 237 1.48 -10.04 1.17
CA LEU A 237 2.71 -9.48 1.76
C LEU A 237 3.77 -9.23 0.69
N PHE A 238 4.00 -10.19 -0.20
CA PHE A 238 4.96 -10.05 -1.31
C PHE A 238 4.59 -8.90 -2.24
N LEU A 239 3.31 -8.75 -2.58
CA LEU A 239 2.82 -7.61 -3.37
C LEU A 239 3.11 -6.28 -2.69
N SER A 240 2.94 -6.19 -1.36
CA SER A 240 3.28 -4.98 -0.60
C SER A 240 4.77 -4.68 -0.66
N PHE A 241 5.65 -5.67 -0.51
CA PHE A 241 7.10 -5.48 -0.63
C PHE A 241 7.53 -5.05 -2.04
N ILE A 242 6.92 -5.65 -3.08
CA ILE A 242 7.19 -5.26 -4.48
C ILE A 242 6.78 -3.80 -4.69
N PHE A 243 5.60 -3.42 -4.22
CA PHE A 243 5.11 -2.05 -4.33
C PHE A 243 6.05 -1.05 -3.63
N ASP A 244 6.44 -1.33 -2.38
CA ASP A 244 7.38 -0.50 -1.62
C ASP A 244 8.73 -0.36 -2.35
N GLY A 245 9.22 -1.46 -2.94
CA GLY A 245 10.42 -1.46 -3.76
C GLY A 245 10.32 -0.56 -4.99
N ILE A 246 9.17 -0.61 -5.70
CA ILE A 246 8.90 0.25 -6.86
C ILE A 246 8.90 1.72 -6.45
N ILE A 247 8.19 2.08 -5.38
CA ILE A 247 8.16 3.47 -4.90
C ILE A 247 9.54 3.94 -4.44
N TYR A 248 10.31 3.07 -3.77
CA TYR A 248 11.70 3.38 -3.39
C TYR A 248 12.58 3.69 -4.61
N LEU A 249 12.47 2.89 -5.68
CA LEU A 249 13.20 3.13 -6.92
C LEU A 249 12.76 4.43 -7.60
N LEU A 250 11.45 4.70 -7.64
CA LEU A 250 10.92 5.98 -8.14
C LEU A 250 11.44 7.16 -7.33
N LYS A 251 11.45 7.05 -6.00
CA LYS A 251 12.02 8.09 -5.12
C LYS A 251 13.48 8.35 -5.44
N LYS A 252 14.29 7.31 -5.62
CA LYS A 252 15.71 7.44 -5.97
C LYS A 252 15.92 8.05 -7.36
N ALA A 253 15.02 7.80 -8.30
CA ALA A 253 15.10 8.34 -9.66
C ALA A 253 14.67 9.82 -9.75
N LEU A 254 13.61 10.19 -9.01
CA LEU A 254 13.00 11.53 -9.10
C LEU A 254 13.61 12.53 -8.11
N VAL A 255 14.07 12.06 -6.93
CA VAL A 255 14.68 12.90 -5.89
C VAL A 255 16.20 12.71 -5.96
N ARG A 256 16.85 13.53 -6.79
CA ARG A 256 18.30 13.47 -7.04
C ARG A 256 19.14 14.49 -6.24
N TRP A 257 18.52 15.24 -5.34
CA TRP A 257 19.18 16.21 -4.43
C TRP A 257 19.15 15.76 -2.99
#